data_5da8c344f5b9a9effd266470d9c11778
#
_entry.id   5da8c344f5b9a9effd266470d9c11778
#
_cell.length_a   1.000
_cell.length_b   1.000
_cell.length_c   1.000
_cell.angle_alpha   90.00
_cell.angle_beta   90.00
_cell.angle_gamma   90.00
#
_symmetry.space_group_name_H-M   'P 1'
#
loop_
_entity.id
_entity.type
_entity.pdbx_description
1 polymer ?
#
loop_
_entity_poly.entity_id
_entity_poly.type
_entity_poly.pdbx_seq_one_letter_code
_entity_poly.pdbx_strand_id
1 'polypeptide(L)'
;LAADPLFAGVDLAAAMNAEDLAGRSPDATQAPETLVFEIASLTKLFTGLLLAEAVVEKKVTLDTTVAELVGRDFRFADERVGRITLRQLSTHTSGLPRMPNNFANGFQGYARYDEAQMLAWLAQVKLPKDGPHACSYSNIGVALLGHLLAKQYQQTWTECVLAKVCRPLGLSHTQPSHLPSLGTLAPPY
;
A
#
# COMPACT_ATOMS: atom_id res chain seq x y z
N LEU A 1 2.77 -20.73 -2.92
CA LEU A 1 2.25 -19.36 -3.04
C LEU A 1 3.32 -18.47 -2.42
N ALA A 2 4.02 -17.68 -3.24
CA ALA A 2 4.91 -16.66 -2.73
C ALA A 2 4.06 -15.67 -1.90
N ALA A 3 4.52 -15.34 -0.71
CA ALA A 3 3.85 -14.35 0.14
C ALA A 3 3.82 -13.02 -0.64
N ASP A 4 2.64 -12.42 -0.71
CA ASP A 4 2.48 -11.08 -1.31
C ASP A 4 3.29 -10.10 -0.46
N PRO A 5 4.33 -9.45 -0.97
CA PRO A 5 5.13 -8.53 -0.18
C PRO A 5 4.25 -7.35 0.25
N LEU A 6 4.24 -7.02 1.55
CA LEU A 6 3.39 -5.96 2.12
C LEU A 6 3.60 -4.58 1.50
N PHE A 7 4.72 -4.38 0.86
CA PHE A 7 5.04 -3.18 0.08
C PHE A 7 4.95 -3.43 -1.44
N ALA A 8 4.39 -4.56 -1.91
CA ALA A 8 4.18 -4.79 -3.34
C ALA A 8 3.39 -3.65 -4.00
N GLY A 9 2.54 -2.99 -3.24
CA GLY A 9 1.86 -1.81 -3.70
C GLY A 9 2.72 -0.55 -3.84
N VAL A 10 4.02 -0.58 -3.54
CA VAL A 10 4.92 0.56 -3.82
C VAL A 10 5.34 0.55 -5.29
N ASP A 11 5.26 -0.61 -5.93
CA ASP A 11 5.69 -0.83 -7.32
C ASP A 11 4.51 -0.95 -8.29
N LEU A 12 3.39 -0.26 -8.01
CA LEU A 12 2.27 -0.26 -8.94
C LEU A 12 2.71 0.40 -10.26
N ALA A 13 2.73 -0.39 -11.32
CA ALA A 13 3.05 0.07 -12.66
C ALA A 13 1.77 0.53 -13.38
N ALA A 14 1.78 1.70 -13.98
CA ALA A 14 0.70 2.23 -14.81
C ALA A 14 1.25 2.59 -16.20
N ALA A 15 0.56 2.14 -17.24
CA ALA A 15 0.82 2.61 -18.60
C ALA A 15 0.13 3.98 -18.79
N MET A 16 0.87 4.97 -19.27
CA MET A 16 0.34 6.25 -19.71
C MET A 16 0.13 6.23 -21.22
N ASN A 17 -0.82 7.01 -21.73
CA ASN A 17 -1.05 7.09 -23.17
C ASN A 17 0.00 7.98 -23.88
N ALA A 18 0.07 7.81 -25.21
CA ALA A 18 1.13 8.37 -26.04
C ALA A 18 1.29 9.89 -25.99
N GLU A 19 0.18 10.62 -25.84
CA GLU A 19 0.17 12.09 -25.91
C GLU A 19 0.82 12.74 -24.69
N ASP A 20 0.70 12.12 -23.52
CA ASP A 20 1.28 12.64 -22.27
C ASP A 20 2.79 12.48 -22.20
N LEU A 21 3.37 11.63 -23.05
CA LEU A 21 4.78 11.24 -23.03
C LEU A 21 5.63 11.87 -24.13
N ALA A 22 5.01 12.40 -25.19
CA ALA A 22 5.71 12.92 -26.38
C ALA A 22 6.72 14.04 -26.11
N GLY A 23 6.69 14.65 -24.94
CA GLY A 23 7.65 15.69 -24.52
C GLY A 23 8.72 15.24 -23.53
N ARG A 24 8.75 13.96 -23.11
CA ARG A 24 9.53 13.52 -21.92
C ARG A 24 10.46 12.34 -22.10
N SER A 25 10.47 11.68 -23.25
CA SER A 25 11.37 10.53 -23.47
C SER A 25 12.66 10.98 -24.17
N PRO A 26 13.84 10.69 -23.62
CA PRO A 26 15.10 10.91 -24.31
C PRO A 26 15.35 9.93 -25.46
N ASP A 27 14.56 8.85 -25.57
CA ASP A 27 14.68 7.85 -26.63
C ASP A 27 13.36 7.72 -27.40
N ALA A 28 13.27 8.52 -28.48
CA ALA A 28 12.10 8.61 -29.36
C ALA A 28 11.87 7.33 -30.21
N THR A 29 12.59 6.24 -29.94
CA THR A 29 12.53 5.00 -30.72
C THR A 29 11.48 3.99 -30.20
N GLN A 30 10.95 4.21 -28.99
CA GLN A 30 9.89 3.35 -28.43
C GLN A 30 8.53 4.03 -28.54
N ALA A 31 7.53 3.26 -29.01
CA ALA A 31 6.16 3.73 -29.04
C ALA A 31 5.68 4.03 -27.61
N PRO A 32 5.18 5.25 -27.33
CA PRO A 32 4.79 5.68 -25.97
C PRO A 32 3.78 4.75 -25.29
N GLU A 33 2.89 4.12 -26.05
CA GLU A 33 1.88 3.18 -25.57
C GLU A 33 2.46 1.87 -25.02
N THR A 34 3.76 1.61 -25.22
CA THR A 34 4.46 0.42 -24.69
C THR A 34 5.26 0.70 -23.42
N LEU A 35 5.29 1.94 -22.96
CA LEU A 35 6.02 2.30 -21.75
C LEU A 35 5.16 2.09 -20.50
N VAL A 36 5.77 1.51 -19.48
CA VAL A 36 5.18 1.25 -18.17
C VAL A 36 5.95 2.04 -17.12
N PHE A 37 5.24 2.71 -16.23
CA PHE A 37 5.83 3.57 -15.21
C PHE A 37 5.58 3.02 -13.81
N GLU A 38 6.60 3.05 -12.98
CA GLU A 38 6.46 2.84 -11.54
C GLU A 38 5.86 4.10 -10.90
N ILE A 39 4.64 3.98 -10.36
CA ILE A 39 3.92 5.12 -9.79
C ILE A 39 4.22 5.36 -8.31
N ALA A 40 5.09 4.54 -7.71
CA ALA A 40 5.59 4.69 -6.35
C ALA A 40 4.45 5.03 -5.35
N SER A 41 4.55 6.14 -4.65
CA SER A 41 3.59 6.50 -3.60
C SER A 41 2.17 6.83 -4.07
N LEU A 42 1.94 7.02 -5.36
CA LEU A 42 0.57 7.09 -5.90
C LEU A 42 -0.21 5.79 -5.66
N THR A 43 0.48 4.67 -5.46
CA THR A 43 -0.10 3.39 -5.00
C THR A 43 -0.98 3.54 -3.75
N LYS A 44 -0.68 4.48 -2.86
CA LYS A 44 -1.47 4.71 -1.64
C LYS A 44 -2.90 5.18 -1.94
N LEU A 45 -3.14 5.78 -3.12
CA LEU A 45 -4.49 6.13 -3.58
C LEU A 45 -5.33 4.86 -3.79
N PHE A 46 -4.74 3.79 -4.30
CA PHE A 46 -5.44 2.50 -4.49
C PHE A 46 -5.83 1.88 -3.14
N THR A 47 -4.97 1.97 -2.13
CA THR A 47 -5.31 1.56 -0.76
C THR A 47 -6.42 2.43 -0.18
N GLY A 48 -6.40 3.74 -0.46
CA GLY A 48 -7.48 4.67 -0.06
C GLY A 48 -8.81 4.34 -0.72
N LEU A 49 -8.81 4.01 -2.03
CA LEU A 49 -10.01 3.57 -2.75
C LEU A 49 -10.53 2.24 -2.21
N LEU A 50 -9.64 1.29 -1.90
CA LEU A 50 -10.02 0.02 -1.27
C LEU A 50 -10.64 0.25 0.12
N LEU A 51 -10.13 1.20 0.91
CA LEU A 51 -10.75 1.59 2.18
C LEU A 51 -12.16 2.16 1.96
N ALA A 52 -12.33 3.05 0.99
CA ALA A 52 -13.63 3.63 0.67
C ALA A 52 -14.65 2.54 0.27
N GLU A 53 -14.24 1.59 -0.57
CA GLU A 53 -15.05 0.45 -0.96
C GLU A 53 -15.44 -0.42 0.24
N ALA A 54 -14.49 -0.74 1.11
CA ALA A 54 -14.75 -1.52 2.32
C ALA A 54 -15.73 -0.83 3.29
N VAL A 55 -15.71 0.50 3.35
CA VAL A 55 -16.68 1.29 4.13
C VAL A 55 -18.06 1.26 3.47
N VAL A 56 -18.17 1.42 2.16
CA VAL A 56 -19.43 1.32 1.42
C VAL A 56 -20.05 -0.07 1.57
N GLU A 57 -19.25 -1.12 1.49
CA GLU A 57 -19.67 -2.51 1.72
C GLU A 57 -19.95 -2.84 3.21
N LYS A 58 -19.77 -1.88 4.11
CA LYS A 58 -19.97 -2.04 5.56
C LYS A 58 -19.10 -3.14 6.20
N LYS A 59 -17.97 -3.46 5.61
CA LYS A 59 -16.98 -4.38 6.17
C LYS A 59 -16.21 -3.76 7.32
N VAL A 60 -15.96 -2.45 7.21
CA VAL A 60 -15.28 -1.62 8.22
C VAL A 60 -15.94 -0.25 8.27
N THR A 61 -15.55 0.55 9.26
CA THR A 61 -15.79 2.00 9.31
C THR A 61 -14.44 2.72 9.34
N LEU A 62 -14.44 4.02 9.13
CA LEU A 62 -13.22 4.81 9.28
C LEU A 62 -12.68 4.80 10.71
N ASP A 63 -13.54 4.54 11.69
CA ASP A 63 -13.21 4.52 13.13
C ASP A 63 -12.92 3.09 13.65
N THR A 64 -13.03 2.07 12.79
CA THR A 64 -12.55 0.71 13.08
C THR A 64 -11.08 0.75 13.45
N THR A 65 -10.70 0.06 14.52
CA THR A 65 -9.35 0.09 15.07
C THR A 65 -8.47 -1.06 14.55
N VAL A 66 -7.16 -0.88 14.67
CA VAL A 66 -6.18 -1.93 14.36
C VAL A 66 -6.44 -3.20 15.18
N ALA A 67 -6.74 -3.05 16.48
CA ALA A 67 -6.98 -4.19 17.38
C ALA A 67 -8.20 -5.01 16.96
N GLU A 68 -9.26 -4.37 16.43
CA GLU A 68 -10.44 -5.09 15.95
C GLU A 68 -10.14 -5.99 14.74
N LEU A 69 -9.16 -5.62 13.91
CA LEU A 69 -8.86 -6.31 12.65
C LEU A 69 -7.68 -7.28 12.73
N VAL A 70 -6.67 -6.99 13.57
CA VAL A 70 -5.48 -7.85 13.67
C VAL A 70 -5.79 -9.20 14.34
N GLY A 71 -6.75 -9.21 15.24
CA GLY A 71 -7.20 -10.40 15.96
C GLY A 71 -7.13 -10.27 17.48
N ARG A 72 -8.03 -10.95 18.18
CA ARG A 72 -8.20 -10.84 19.64
C ARG A 72 -7.00 -11.32 20.45
N ASP A 73 -6.22 -12.25 19.90
CA ASP A 73 -5.06 -12.82 20.58
C ASP A 73 -3.78 -12.03 20.37
N PHE A 74 -3.82 -10.99 19.51
CA PHE A 74 -2.67 -10.14 19.25
C PHE A 74 -2.36 -9.28 20.49
N ARG A 75 -1.07 -9.19 20.84
CA ARG A 75 -0.60 -8.43 22.00
C ARG A 75 0.27 -7.27 21.55
N PHE A 76 -0.08 -6.08 22.02
CA PHE A 76 0.66 -4.84 21.77
C PHE A 76 1.54 -4.51 22.98
N ALA A 77 2.81 -4.19 22.77
CA ALA A 77 3.66 -3.63 23.81
C ALA A 77 3.22 -2.21 24.23
N ASP A 78 2.44 -1.57 23.39
CA ASP A 78 1.79 -0.28 23.62
C ASP A 78 0.33 -0.36 23.16
N GLU A 79 -0.60 -0.46 24.08
CA GLU A 79 -2.03 -0.58 23.83
C GLU A 79 -2.61 0.57 22.97
N ARG A 80 -1.94 1.72 22.94
CA ARG A 80 -2.35 2.85 22.09
C ARG A 80 -2.25 2.51 20.61
N VAL A 81 -1.33 1.64 20.22
CA VAL A 81 -1.18 1.16 18.83
C VAL A 81 -2.43 0.41 18.38
N GLY A 82 -2.99 -0.43 19.24
CA GLY A 82 -4.23 -1.15 18.96
C GLY A 82 -5.44 -0.22 18.75
N ARG A 83 -5.44 0.97 19.37
CA ARG A 83 -6.51 1.98 19.25
C ARG A 83 -6.40 2.88 18.01
N ILE A 84 -5.32 2.76 17.23
CA ILE A 84 -5.20 3.50 15.95
C ILE A 84 -6.35 3.09 15.03
N THR A 85 -7.03 4.09 14.46
CA THR A 85 -8.16 3.87 13.54
C THR A 85 -7.69 3.79 12.09
N LEU A 86 -8.51 3.20 11.21
CA LEU A 86 -8.24 3.17 9.77
C LEU A 86 -8.16 4.58 9.17
N ARG A 87 -8.96 5.53 9.70
CA ARG A 87 -8.86 6.96 9.39
C ARG A 87 -7.45 7.48 9.65
N GLN A 88 -6.92 7.22 10.84
CA GLN A 88 -5.59 7.71 11.23
C GLN A 88 -4.47 7.08 10.38
N LEU A 89 -4.60 5.83 9.98
CA LEU A 89 -3.65 5.20 9.05
C LEU A 89 -3.69 5.87 7.67
N SER A 90 -4.89 6.09 7.11
CA SER A 90 -5.07 6.66 5.77
C SER A 90 -4.69 8.14 5.67
N THR A 91 -4.82 8.90 6.76
CA THR A 91 -4.51 10.34 6.82
C THR A 91 -3.13 10.66 7.39
N HIS A 92 -2.31 9.64 7.65
CA HIS A 92 -0.98 9.79 8.24
C HIS A 92 -0.97 10.47 9.63
N THR A 93 -2.03 10.30 10.40
CA THR A 93 -2.18 10.88 11.77
C THR A 93 -2.13 9.82 12.87
N SER A 94 -1.61 8.64 12.55
CA SER A 94 -1.53 7.50 13.49
C SER A 94 -0.42 7.62 14.53
N GLY A 95 0.57 8.48 14.33
CA GLY A 95 1.77 8.56 15.16
C GLY A 95 2.81 7.45 14.86
N LEU A 96 2.52 6.57 13.90
CA LEU A 96 3.49 5.55 13.47
C LEU A 96 4.64 6.18 12.70
N PRO A 97 5.86 5.61 12.76
CA PRO A 97 7.03 6.12 12.05
C PRO A 97 6.87 5.99 10.53
N ARG A 98 7.75 6.65 9.78
CA ARG A 98 7.79 6.54 8.32
C ARG A 98 8.02 5.10 7.86
N MET A 99 8.97 4.40 8.47
CA MET A 99 9.35 3.01 8.19
C MET A 99 9.50 2.25 9.51
N PRO A 100 9.27 0.93 9.52
CA PRO A 100 9.54 0.11 10.71
C PRO A 100 11.05 -0.04 10.92
N ASN A 101 11.48 -0.20 12.17
CA ASN A 101 12.90 -0.32 12.53
C ASN A 101 13.50 -1.70 12.24
N ASN A 102 12.67 -2.69 11.94
CA ASN A 102 13.07 -4.02 11.47
C ASN A 102 13.12 -4.15 9.94
N PHE A 103 12.97 -3.03 9.23
CA PHE A 103 13.04 -2.98 7.78
C PHE A 103 14.49 -2.95 7.31
N ALA A 104 14.84 -3.88 6.39
CA ALA A 104 16.16 -3.88 5.78
C ALA A 104 16.32 -2.67 4.85
N ASN A 105 17.47 -2.01 4.86
CA ASN A 105 17.73 -0.86 4.02
C ASN A 105 17.81 -1.25 2.52
N GLY A 106 17.38 -0.31 1.68
CA GLY A 106 17.46 -0.43 0.22
C GLY A 106 16.24 -1.07 -0.44
N PHE A 107 16.28 -1.12 -1.77
CA PHE A 107 15.18 -1.60 -2.62
C PHE A 107 14.79 -3.06 -2.32
N GLN A 108 15.75 -3.92 -2.00
CA GLN A 108 15.50 -5.31 -1.64
C GLN A 108 14.69 -5.45 -0.33
N GLY A 109 14.72 -4.46 0.56
CA GLY A 109 13.93 -4.44 1.77
C GLY A 109 12.42 -4.47 1.47
N TYR A 110 11.97 -3.71 0.47
CA TYR A 110 10.56 -3.66 0.09
C TYR A 110 10.04 -5.01 -0.43
N ALA A 111 10.82 -5.68 -1.25
CA ALA A 111 10.44 -6.97 -1.85
C ALA A 111 10.42 -8.15 -0.85
N ARG A 112 11.07 -7.99 0.31
CA ARG A 112 11.23 -9.06 1.31
C ARG A 112 10.48 -8.81 2.61
N TYR A 113 9.90 -7.63 2.79
CA TYR A 113 9.16 -7.32 4.02
C TYR A 113 7.78 -7.97 3.97
N ASP A 114 7.59 -9.00 4.77
CA ASP A 114 6.40 -9.82 4.79
C ASP A 114 5.47 -9.52 5.99
N GLU A 115 4.33 -10.20 6.01
CA GLU A 115 3.34 -10.11 7.09
C GLU A 115 3.94 -10.45 8.46
N ALA A 116 4.77 -11.50 8.55
CA ALA A 116 5.35 -11.92 9.81
C ALA A 116 6.25 -10.83 10.40
N GLN A 117 7.07 -10.19 9.56
CA GLN A 117 7.92 -9.07 9.95
C GLN A 117 7.10 -7.85 10.38
N MET A 118 6.02 -7.54 9.66
CA MET A 118 5.11 -6.45 10.02
C MET A 118 4.41 -6.70 11.35
N LEU A 119 3.87 -7.90 11.57
CA LEU A 119 3.19 -8.25 12.82
C LEU A 119 4.17 -8.30 13.99
N ALA A 120 5.39 -8.82 13.79
CA ALA A 120 6.45 -8.79 14.81
C ALA A 120 6.82 -7.36 15.20
N TRP A 121 6.92 -6.45 14.22
CA TRP A 121 7.14 -5.03 14.47
C TRP A 121 5.96 -4.38 15.17
N LEU A 122 4.73 -4.63 14.70
CA LEU A 122 3.50 -4.07 15.26
C LEU A 122 3.32 -4.43 16.74
N ALA A 123 3.72 -5.65 17.12
CA ALA A 123 3.69 -6.10 18.51
C ALA A 123 4.63 -5.31 19.44
N GLN A 124 5.72 -4.73 18.91
CA GLN A 124 6.78 -4.08 19.69
C GLN A 124 6.79 -2.55 19.58
N VAL A 125 6.17 -1.99 18.55
CA VAL A 125 6.20 -0.55 18.31
C VAL A 125 5.52 0.21 19.46
N LYS A 126 6.09 1.38 19.80
CA LYS A 126 5.54 2.31 20.78
C LYS A 126 5.33 3.67 20.15
N LEU A 127 4.21 4.29 20.44
CA LEU A 127 3.93 5.66 20.01
C LEU A 127 4.77 6.67 20.81
N PRO A 128 5.27 7.73 20.17
CA PRO A 128 6.16 8.70 20.82
C PRO A 128 5.45 9.49 21.95
N LYS A 129 4.14 9.66 21.85
CA LYS A 129 3.30 10.37 22.82
C LYS A 129 1.83 9.95 22.67
N ASP A 130 0.97 10.46 23.51
CA ASP A 130 -0.49 10.34 23.35
C ASP A 130 -0.99 11.22 22.19
N GLY A 131 -2.05 10.78 21.52
CA GLY A 131 -2.69 11.55 20.45
C GLY A 131 -3.48 12.77 20.99
N PRO A 132 -3.98 13.61 20.09
CA PRO A 132 -3.91 13.48 18.63
C PRO A 132 -2.53 13.75 18.06
N HIS A 133 -2.18 13.03 16.98
CA HIS A 133 -0.90 13.23 16.27
C HIS A 133 -1.07 14.17 15.08
N ALA A 134 -0.08 15.02 14.84
CA ALA A 134 0.02 15.78 13.61
C ALA A 134 0.23 14.82 12.41
N CYS A 135 -0.13 15.28 11.21
CA CYS A 135 0.14 14.53 9.99
C CYS A 135 1.64 14.29 9.83
N SER A 136 2.04 13.03 9.80
CA SER A 136 3.41 12.57 9.58
C SER A 136 3.40 11.38 8.63
N TYR A 137 3.97 11.57 7.45
CA TYR A 137 3.92 10.57 6.38
C TYR A 137 4.49 9.23 6.82
N SER A 138 3.68 8.18 6.75
CA SER A 138 4.01 6.82 7.19
C SER A 138 3.75 5.80 6.07
N ASN A 139 4.80 5.19 5.55
CA ASN A 139 4.68 4.07 4.61
C ASN A 139 4.11 2.84 5.31
N ILE A 140 4.64 2.53 6.50
CA ILE A 140 4.17 1.36 7.26
C ILE A 140 2.73 1.52 7.71
N GLY A 141 2.26 2.73 7.99
CA GLY A 141 0.86 2.97 8.34
C GLY A 141 -0.09 2.61 7.20
N VAL A 142 0.23 3.00 5.95
CA VAL A 142 -0.61 2.66 4.81
C VAL A 142 -0.43 1.19 4.38
N ALA A 143 0.75 0.61 4.53
CA ALA A 143 0.96 -0.82 4.30
C ALA A 143 0.13 -1.66 5.28
N LEU A 144 0.11 -1.30 6.56
CA LEU A 144 -0.75 -1.92 7.58
C LEU A 144 -2.23 -1.78 7.21
N LEU A 145 -2.67 -0.60 6.79
CA LEU A 145 -4.04 -0.38 6.31
C LEU A 145 -4.39 -1.35 5.17
N GLY A 146 -3.56 -1.41 4.13
CA GLY A 146 -3.77 -2.29 2.99
C GLY A 146 -3.85 -3.77 3.40
N HIS A 147 -2.96 -4.21 4.28
CA HIS A 147 -2.96 -5.57 4.81
C HIS A 147 -4.25 -5.89 5.59
N LEU A 148 -4.66 -5.01 6.51
CA LEU A 148 -5.87 -5.20 7.30
C LEU A 148 -7.12 -5.26 6.42
N LEU A 149 -7.21 -4.43 5.39
CA LEU A 149 -8.30 -4.46 4.41
C LEU A 149 -8.30 -5.77 3.62
N ALA A 150 -7.17 -6.18 3.08
CA ALA A 150 -7.01 -7.44 2.34
C ALA A 150 -7.48 -8.65 3.17
N LYS A 151 -7.14 -8.66 4.45
CA LYS A 151 -7.60 -9.69 5.41
C LYS A 151 -9.13 -9.72 5.56
N GLN A 152 -9.81 -8.56 5.53
CA GLN A 152 -11.28 -8.51 5.57
C GLN A 152 -11.93 -9.12 4.32
N TYR A 153 -11.24 -9.09 3.20
CA TYR A 153 -11.67 -9.72 1.95
C TYR A 153 -11.20 -11.18 1.81
N GLN A 154 -10.36 -11.68 2.72
CA GLN A 154 -9.71 -13.00 2.63
C GLN A 154 -8.94 -13.17 1.29
N GLN A 155 -8.30 -12.12 0.85
CA GLN A 155 -7.57 -12.01 -0.40
C GLN A 155 -6.23 -11.30 -0.14
N THR A 156 -5.33 -11.35 -1.12
CA THR A 156 -4.15 -10.49 -1.13
C THR A 156 -4.55 -9.03 -1.43
N TRP A 157 -3.71 -8.07 -1.04
CA TRP A 157 -3.92 -6.66 -1.41
C TRP A 157 -3.99 -6.49 -2.93
N THR A 158 -3.12 -7.19 -3.66
CA THR A 158 -3.10 -7.24 -5.13
C THR A 158 -4.44 -7.67 -5.72
N GLU A 159 -4.97 -8.80 -5.26
CA GLU A 159 -6.27 -9.30 -5.72
C GLU A 159 -7.41 -8.32 -5.42
N CYS A 160 -7.41 -7.72 -4.22
CA CYS A 160 -8.39 -6.72 -3.84
C CYS A 160 -8.33 -5.50 -4.76
N VAL A 161 -7.15 -4.93 -4.99
CA VAL A 161 -6.99 -3.73 -5.84
C VAL A 161 -7.40 -4.04 -7.28
N LEU A 162 -6.95 -5.16 -7.84
CA LEU A 162 -7.32 -5.54 -9.20
C LEU A 162 -8.83 -5.74 -9.34
N ALA A 163 -9.47 -6.43 -8.40
CA ALA A 163 -10.89 -6.75 -8.49
C ALA A 163 -11.80 -5.57 -8.21
N LYS A 164 -11.46 -4.73 -7.22
CA LYS A 164 -12.35 -3.71 -6.68
C LYS A 164 -12.04 -2.28 -7.17
N VAL A 165 -10.83 -2.07 -7.68
CA VAL A 165 -10.41 -0.75 -8.16
C VAL A 165 -10.10 -0.80 -9.66
N CYS A 166 -9.12 -1.61 -10.07
CA CYS A 166 -8.65 -1.57 -11.45
C CYS A 166 -9.72 -2.01 -12.46
N ARG A 167 -10.36 -3.16 -12.23
CA ARG A 167 -11.38 -3.67 -13.16
C ARG A 167 -12.61 -2.75 -13.29
N PRO A 168 -13.25 -2.28 -12.19
CA PRO A 168 -14.39 -1.40 -12.30
C PRO A 168 -14.08 -0.07 -12.99
N LEU A 169 -12.85 0.44 -12.87
CA LEU A 169 -12.39 1.67 -13.49
C LEU A 169 -11.77 1.48 -14.88
N GLY A 170 -11.75 0.25 -15.41
CA GLY A 170 -11.17 -0.05 -16.71
C GLY A 170 -9.65 0.14 -16.81
N LEU A 171 -8.94 0.09 -15.68
CA LEU A 171 -7.48 0.28 -15.60
C LEU A 171 -6.75 -1.01 -16.02
N SER A 172 -6.86 -1.37 -17.30
CA SER A 172 -6.35 -2.65 -17.84
C SER A 172 -4.81 -2.74 -17.86
N HIS A 173 -4.11 -1.60 -17.82
CA HIS A 173 -2.65 -1.51 -17.87
C HIS A 173 -2.04 -1.09 -16.52
N THR A 174 -2.81 -1.21 -15.43
CA THR A 174 -2.37 -0.89 -14.07
C THR A 174 -2.36 -2.17 -13.25
N GLN A 175 -1.21 -2.52 -12.67
CA GLN A 175 -1.10 -3.69 -11.81
C GLN A 175 0.05 -3.56 -10.80
N PRO A 176 0.00 -4.35 -9.71
CA PRO A 176 0.92 -4.24 -8.57
C PRO A 176 2.37 -4.64 -8.86
N SER A 177 2.64 -5.30 -9.97
CA SER A 177 3.99 -5.71 -10.37
C SER A 177 4.16 -5.58 -11.87
N HIS A 178 5.38 -5.28 -12.30
CA HIS A 178 5.69 -5.26 -13.72
C HIS A 178 5.55 -6.66 -14.31
N LEU A 179 4.73 -6.79 -15.36
CA LEU A 179 4.70 -7.95 -16.22
C LEU A 179 5.25 -7.54 -17.60
N PRO A 180 6.22 -8.28 -18.18
CA PRO A 180 6.77 -7.96 -19.50
C PRO A 180 5.72 -7.83 -20.61
N SER A 181 4.55 -8.49 -20.43
CA SER A 181 3.42 -8.40 -21.37
C SER A 181 2.73 -7.03 -21.40
N LEU A 182 2.97 -6.16 -20.43
CA LEU A 182 2.41 -4.81 -20.40
C LEU A 182 3.20 -3.79 -21.20
N GLY A 183 4.50 -4.03 -21.38
CA GLY A 183 5.40 -3.11 -22.05
C GLY A 183 6.77 -3.05 -21.38
N THR A 184 7.59 -2.10 -21.81
CA THR A 184 8.92 -1.86 -21.28
C THR A 184 8.86 -0.84 -20.14
N LEU A 185 9.54 -1.11 -19.01
CA LEU A 185 9.69 -0.13 -17.94
C LEU A 185 10.40 1.12 -18.48
N ALA A 186 9.80 2.28 -18.23
CA ALA A 186 10.45 3.55 -18.48
C ALA A 186 11.74 3.66 -17.64
N PRO A 187 12.82 4.23 -18.19
CA PRO A 187 14.04 4.43 -17.42
C PRO A 187 13.78 5.35 -16.22
N PRO A 188 14.46 5.14 -15.09
CA PRO A 188 14.40 6.07 -13.95
C PRO A 188 14.97 7.42 -14.36
N TYR A 189 14.36 8.50 -13.87
CA TYR A 189 14.82 9.87 -14.06
C TYR A 189 15.95 10.22 -13.08
#